data_d77ec699c3d8d8b4893d34bb6016027e
#
_entry.id   d77ec699c3d8d8b4893d34bb6016027e
#
_cell.length_a   1.000
_cell.length_b   1.000
_cell.length_c   1.000
_cell.angle_alpha   90.00
_cell.angle_beta   90.00
_cell.angle_gamma   90.00
#
_symmetry.space_group_name_H-M   'P 1'
#
loop_
_entity.id
_entity.type
_entity.pdbx_description
1 polymer ?
#
loop_
_entity_poly.entity_id
_entity_poly.type
_entity_poly.pdbx_seq_one_letter_code
_entity_poly.pdbx_strand_id
1 'polypeptide(L)'
;MSCRALLRPIVIVVLVHAVLAMQLPAQSRGGEGRRSGPGTGNPDEHLVPWKYLQTDEVLHDRPITLYWIPVSLQQAENSPLMTSRGLLDASLRCVDLEVILPDRAVALAKLGVALKAPAAVLVDRQGQVTRKIDNVRELTSKDVENLLNAELSIRDDAMYREMKDAGEQAKAGNRAAAIDLYKKVWNDRCLFSLAGAEAQRALKQLGVEVKETPAPPPPDPNLKPSRPSTSH
;
A
#
# COMPACT_ATOMS: atom_id res chain seq x y z
N MET A 1 -37.86 -6.91 -49.80
CA MET A 1 -36.64 -7.65 -49.54
C MET A 1 -36.53 -7.90 -48.02
N SER A 2 -36.63 -9.15 -47.59
CA SER A 2 -37.01 -9.56 -46.25
C SER A 2 -35.81 -9.57 -45.32
N CYS A 3 -35.91 -8.86 -44.17
CA CYS A 3 -35.04 -9.05 -43.00
C CYS A 3 -35.58 -10.21 -42.15
N ARG A 4 -34.85 -11.30 -42.07
CA ARG A 4 -35.10 -12.40 -41.15
C ARG A 4 -34.30 -12.17 -39.84
N ALA A 5 -35.02 -11.82 -38.81
CA ALA A 5 -34.49 -11.80 -37.43
C ALA A 5 -34.36 -13.24 -36.92
N LEU A 6 -33.14 -13.65 -36.55
CA LEU A 6 -32.85 -14.90 -35.87
C LEU A 6 -32.81 -14.64 -34.34
N LEU A 7 -33.94 -14.99 -33.70
CA LEU A 7 -33.97 -15.15 -32.23
C LEU A 7 -33.20 -16.42 -31.83
N ARG A 8 -32.17 -16.31 -30.98
CA ARG A 8 -31.55 -17.42 -30.29
C ARG A 8 -32.10 -17.50 -28.86
N PRO A 9 -32.59 -18.64 -28.40
CA PRO A 9 -33.07 -18.80 -27.05
C PRO A 9 -31.86 -18.93 -26.07
N ILE A 10 -31.88 -18.15 -25.01
CA ILE A 10 -30.96 -18.24 -23.89
C ILE A 10 -31.49 -19.35 -22.97
N VAL A 11 -30.74 -20.45 -22.88
CA VAL A 11 -31.02 -21.52 -21.92
C VAL A 11 -30.36 -21.12 -20.59
N ILE A 12 -31.19 -20.76 -19.62
CA ILE A 12 -30.76 -20.50 -18.24
C ILE A 12 -30.73 -21.84 -17.51
N VAL A 13 -29.53 -22.37 -17.24
CA VAL A 13 -29.35 -23.53 -16.37
C VAL A 13 -29.20 -23.02 -14.93
N VAL A 14 -30.25 -23.19 -14.15
CA VAL A 14 -30.25 -22.92 -12.69
C VAL A 14 -29.71 -24.18 -12.01
N LEU A 15 -28.46 -24.10 -11.53
CA LEU A 15 -27.83 -25.13 -10.70
C LEU A 15 -28.14 -24.84 -9.22
N VAL A 16 -29.10 -25.61 -8.69
CA VAL A 16 -29.41 -25.61 -7.24
C VAL A 16 -28.33 -26.43 -6.52
N HIS A 17 -27.47 -25.77 -5.75
CA HIS A 17 -26.55 -26.46 -4.86
C HIS A 17 -27.18 -26.59 -3.47
N ALA A 18 -27.48 -27.82 -3.10
CA ALA A 18 -27.88 -28.18 -1.73
C ALA A 18 -26.67 -28.04 -0.80
N VAL A 19 -26.77 -27.14 0.18
CA VAL A 19 -25.79 -26.97 1.24
C VAL A 19 -26.12 -27.97 2.35
N LEU A 20 -25.28 -29.00 2.46
CA LEU A 20 -25.32 -29.94 3.59
C LEU A 20 -24.65 -29.26 4.79
N ALA A 21 -25.44 -28.84 5.76
CA ALA A 21 -24.95 -28.32 7.04
C ALA A 21 -24.46 -29.50 7.91
N MET A 22 -23.14 -29.69 8.00
CA MET A 22 -22.53 -30.54 9.03
C MET A 22 -22.43 -29.75 10.33
N GLN A 23 -23.28 -30.07 11.29
CA GLN A 23 -23.19 -29.61 12.67
C GLN A 23 -22.06 -30.36 13.37
N LEU A 24 -20.98 -29.65 13.73
CA LEU A 24 -19.95 -30.16 14.64
C LEU A 24 -20.31 -29.76 16.07
N PRO A 25 -20.21 -30.66 17.05
CA PRO A 25 -20.51 -30.33 18.43
C PRO A 25 -19.43 -29.41 19.04
N ALA A 26 -19.89 -28.33 19.67
CA ALA A 26 -19.06 -27.42 20.43
C ALA A 26 -18.51 -28.13 21.68
N GLN A 27 -17.22 -28.44 21.70
CA GLN A 27 -16.52 -28.78 22.94
C GLN A 27 -16.15 -27.51 23.71
N SER A 28 -16.94 -27.21 24.70
CA SER A 28 -16.64 -26.22 25.73
C SER A 28 -15.49 -26.75 26.61
N ARG A 29 -14.29 -26.25 26.34
CA ARG A 29 -13.18 -26.32 27.31
C ARG A 29 -13.14 -25.01 28.09
N GLY A 30 -13.51 -25.09 29.36
CA GLY A 30 -13.29 -24.06 30.34
C GLY A 30 -11.79 -23.77 30.45
N GLY A 31 -11.41 -22.56 30.08
CA GLY A 31 -10.06 -21.98 30.25
C GLY A 31 -10.14 -20.91 31.32
N GLU A 32 -9.44 -21.16 32.42
CA GLU A 32 -9.30 -20.31 33.57
C GLU A 32 -8.97 -18.86 33.21
N GLY A 33 -9.76 -17.97 33.84
CA GLY A 33 -9.59 -16.53 33.70
C GLY A 33 -8.21 -16.07 34.19
N ARG A 34 -7.31 -15.77 33.26
CA ARG A 34 -6.16 -14.93 33.55
C ARG A 34 -6.68 -13.50 33.75
N ARG A 35 -6.71 -13.08 35.01
CA ARG A 35 -6.88 -11.68 35.41
C ARG A 35 -5.80 -10.86 34.72
N SER A 36 -6.20 -10.03 33.76
CA SER A 36 -5.37 -8.98 33.18
C SER A 36 -5.08 -7.98 34.28
N GLY A 37 -3.86 -8.01 34.81
CA GLY A 37 -3.34 -6.96 35.69
C GLY A 37 -3.19 -5.64 34.89
N PRO A 38 -3.28 -4.47 35.56
CA PRO A 38 -3.12 -3.19 34.90
C PRO A 38 -1.67 -3.01 34.46
N GLY A 39 -1.47 -2.86 33.14
CA GLY A 39 -0.43 -2.06 32.57
C GLY A 39 1.02 -2.49 32.71
N THR A 40 1.42 -3.59 32.07
CA THR A 40 2.77 -3.64 31.51
C THR A 40 2.63 -3.40 30.01
N GLY A 41 2.99 -2.20 29.57
CA GLY A 41 3.12 -1.90 28.13
C GLY A 41 3.96 -3.03 27.51
N ASN A 42 3.44 -3.63 26.48
CA ASN A 42 4.08 -4.76 25.81
C ASN A 42 5.41 -4.25 25.25
N PRO A 43 6.59 -4.79 25.65
CA PRO A 43 7.89 -4.31 25.15
C PRO A 43 8.08 -4.52 23.64
N ASP A 44 7.13 -5.20 22.99
CA ASP A 44 7.16 -5.51 21.55
C ASP A 44 6.25 -4.59 20.72
N GLU A 45 5.84 -3.43 21.22
CA GLU A 45 5.07 -2.48 20.44
C GLU A 45 5.99 -1.79 19.42
N HIS A 46 6.07 -2.38 18.23
CA HIS A 46 6.86 -1.86 17.13
C HIS A 46 6.29 -0.53 16.66
N LEU A 47 7.12 0.50 16.70
CA LEU A 47 6.76 1.83 16.19
C LEU A 47 6.80 1.83 14.66
N VAL A 48 5.82 2.45 14.06
CA VAL A 48 5.81 2.74 12.62
C VAL A 48 6.95 3.74 12.32
N PRO A 49 7.81 3.49 11.31
CA PRO A 49 8.99 4.32 11.03
C PRO A 49 8.61 5.62 10.30
N TRP A 50 7.78 6.45 10.91
CA TRP A 50 7.43 7.75 10.39
C TRP A 50 8.66 8.67 10.33
N LYS A 51 8.85 9.32 9.18
CA LYS A 51 9.88 10.35 9.00
C LYS A 51 9.23 11.73 9.08
N TYR A 52 9.74 12.59 9.93
CA TYR A 52 9.32 13.99 9.92
C TYR A 52 10.05 14.75 8.81
N LEU A 53 9.30 15.40 7.93
CA LEU A 53 9.87 16.21 6.86
C LEU A 53 10.65 17.39 7.45
N GLN A 54 11.99 17.35 7.32
CA GLN A 54 12.89 18.35 7.91
C GLN A 54 13.09 19.57 7.00
N THR A 55 12.96 19.36 5.70
CA THR A 55 13.15 20.40 4.66
C THR A 55 11.84 20.63 3.92
N ASP A 56 11.74 21.72 3.18
CA ASP A 56 10.62 21.94 2.27
C ASP A 56 10.77 21.17 0.94
N GLU A 57 11.75 20.27 0.86
CA GLU A 57 11.96 19.42 -0.28
C GLU A 57 11.17 18.12 -0.12
N VAL A 58 10.21 17.92 -1.00
CA VAL A 58 9.38 16.72 -1.05
C VAL A 58 10.05 15.77 -2.04
N LEU A 59 10.59 14.65 -1.53
CA LEU A 59 11.27 13.64 -2.32
C LEU A 59 10.32 12.47 -2.57
N HIS A 60 10.26 12.01 -3.81
CA HIS A 60 9.40 10.90 -4.22
C HIS A 60 10.24 9.73 -4.75
N ASP A 61 11.17 9.22 -3.94
CA ASP A 61 12.07 8.13 -4.32
C ASP A 61 11.39 6.77 -4.37
N ARG A 62 10.25 6.65 -3.70
CA ARG A 62 9.50 5.42 -3.56
C ARG A 62 8.32 5.36 -4.51
N PRO A 63 7.83 4.17 -4.84
CA PRO A 63 6.62 4.01 -5.66
C PRO A 63 5.39 4.66 -5.07
N ILE A 64 5.29 4.71 -3.74
CA ILE A 64 4.23 5.35 -2.98
C ILE A 64 4.85 6.04 -1.77
N THR A 65 4.45 7.29 -1.54
CA THR A 65 4.70 8.02 -0.30
C THR A 65 3.37 8.40 0.34
N LEU A 66 3.19 8.03 1.59
CA LEU A 66 2.06 8.45 2.41
C LEU A 66 2.48 9.64 3.27
N TYR A 67 1.92 10.80 2.99
CA TYR A 67 2.05 12.00 3.81
C TYR A 67 0.91 12.05 4.81
N TRP A 68 1.25 12.17 6.08
CA TRP A 68 0.33 12.48 7.14
C TRP A 68 0.54 13.91 7.63
N ILE A 69 -0.54 14.70 7.68
CA ILE A 69 -0.57 16.09 8.11
C ILE A 69 -1.39 16.15 9.40
N PRO A 70 -0.78 16.08 10.59
CA PRO A 70 -1.46 16.24 11.88
C PRO A 70 -1.80 17.72 12.13
N VAL A 71 -2.70 18.01 13.07
CA VAL A 71 -2.98 19.41 13.48
C VAL A 71 -1.86 20.00 14.33
N SER A 72 -1.03 19.16 14.95
CA SER A 72 0.11 19.60 15.79
C SER A 72 1.10 18.45 15.97
N LEU A 73 2.33 18.78 16.41
CA LEU A 73 3.33 17.80 16.79
C LEU A 73 2.84 16.90 17.93
N GLN A 74 2.16 17.46 18.93
CA GLN A 74 1.62 16.70 20.05
C GLN A 74 0.59 15.66 19.59
N GLN A 75 -0.26 16.00 18.61
CA GLN A 75 -1.18 15.02 18.02
C GLN A 75 -0.40 13.93 17.30
N ALA A 76 0.65 14.28 16.58
CA ALA A 76 1.48 13.28 15.89
C ALA A 76 2.08 12.27 16.88
N GLU A 77 2.72 12.74 17.95
CA GLU A 77 3.40 11.90 18.93
C GLU A 77 2.45 10.97 19.69
N ASN A 78 1.18 11.36 19.89
CA ASN A 78 0.19 10.58 20.66
C ASN A 78 -0.83 9.85 19.78
N SER A 79 -0.62 9.82 18.47
CA SER A 79 -1.58 9.21 17.55
C SER A 79 -1.44 7.68 17.49
N PRO A 80 -2.56 6.94 17.39
CA PRO A 80 -2.53 5.51 17.08
C PRO A 80 -1.86 5.17 15.74
N LEU A 81 -1.65 6.15 14.85
CA LEU A 81 -0.90 5.97 13.61
C LEU A 81 0.57 5.61 13.86
N MET A 82 1.11 5.97 15.04
CA MET A 82 2.50 5.65 15.40
C MET A 82 2.73 4.16 15.68
N THR A 83 1.66 3.42 16.00
CA THR A 83 1.73 1.98 16.38
C THR A 83 0.85 1.10 15.49
N SER A 84 0.36 1.64 14.36
CA SER A 84 -0.49 0.89 13.41
C SER A 84 0.29 -0.23 12.75
N ARG A 85 -0.13 -1.48 12.95
CA ARG A 85 0.49 -2.64 12.33
C ARG A 85 0.34 -2.62 10.81
N GLY A 86 -0.80 -2.20 10.28
CA GLY A 86 -1.01 -2.11 8.84
C GLY A 86 -0.05 -1.12 8.16
N LEU A 87 0.25 0.02 8.80
CA LEU A 87 1.22 0.98 8.30
C LEU A 87 2.66 0.47 8.44
N LEU A 88 2.97 -0.24 9.53
CA LEU A 88 4.27 -0.89 9.68
C LEU A 88 4.51 -1.91 8.57
N ASP A 89 3.54 -2.80 8.32
CA ASP A 89 3.62 -3.80 7.25
C ASP A 89 3.78 -3.15 5.87
N ALA A 90 3.13 -2.00 5.64
CA ALA A 90 3.26 -1.23 4.40
C ALA A 90 4.66 -0.62 4.25
N SER A 91 5.27 -0.11 5.32
CA SER A 91 6.62 0.45 5.28
C SER A 91 7.67 -0.58 4.86
N LEU A 92 7.45 -1.85 5.20
CA LEU A 92 8.30 -2.97 4.76
C LEU A 92 8.14 -3.30 3.27
N ARG A 93 7.11 -2.76 2.62
CA ARG A 93 6.78 -2.95 1.20
C ARG A 93 7.06 -1.71 0.36
N CYS A 94 8.11 -0.95 0.67
CA CYS A 94 8.50 0.26 -0.08
C CYS A 94 7.45 1.38 -0.11
N VAL A 95 6.57 1.45 0.86
CA VAL A 95 5.75 2.64 1.11
C VAL A 95 6.55 3.54 2.05
N ASP A 96 6.87 4.75 1.61
CA ASP A 96 7.45 5.76 2.49
C ASP A 96 6.35 6.40 3.34
N LEU A 97 6.65 6.63 4.62
CA LEU A 97 5.72 7.19 5.58
C LEU A 97 6.31 8.49 6.13
N GLU A 98 5.69 9.61 5.80
CA GLU A 98 6.21 10.94 6.15
C GLU A 98 5.16 11.79 6.87
N VAL A 99 5.61 12.52 7.87
CA VAL A 99 4.81 13.51 8.61
C VAL A 99 5.18 14.91 8.14
N ILE A 100 4.18 15.66 7.69
CA ILE A 100 4.33 17.08 7.37
C ILE A 100 3.60 17.89 8.44
N LEU A 101 4.35 18.63 9.25
CA LEU A 101 3.75 19.51 10.25
C LEU A 101 3.08 20.72 9.58
N PRO A 102 2.03 21.32 10.21
CA PRO A 102 1.25 22.42 9.63
C PRO A 102 2.06 23.71 9.35
N ASP A 103 3.20 23.89 10.01
CA ASP A 103 4.10 25.01 9.79
C ASP A 103 4.92 24.90 8.50
N ARG A 104 4.91 23.73 7.82
CA ARG A 104 5.59 23.48 6.56
C ARG A 104 4.75 23.88 5.35
N ALA A 105 4.32 25.14 5.30
CA ALA A 105 3.43 25.63 4.26
C ALA A 105 3.96 25.44 2.82
N VAL A 106 5.29 25.56 2.62
CA VAL A 106 5.92 25.37 1.31
C VAL A 106 5.82 23.92 0.84
N ALA A 107 6.08 22.94 1.73
CA ALA A 107 5.94 21.53 1.40
C ALA A 107 4.48 21.18 1.08
N LEU A 108 3.52 21.68 1.85
CA LEU A 108 2.09 21.50 1.61
C LEU A 108 1.65 22.08 0.27
N ALA A 109 2.15 23.28 -0.08
CA ALA A 109 1.85 23.93 -1.36
C ALA A 109 2.38 23.11 -2.56
N LYS A 110 3.56 22.48 -2.43
CA LYS A 110 4.14 21.61 -3.48
C LYS A 110 3.29 20.37 -3.78
N LEU A 111 2.54 19.86 -2.79
CA LEU A 111 1.59 18.77 -3.00
C LEU A 111 0.34 19.22 -3.79
N GLY A 112 0.23 20.52 -4.11
CA GLY A 112 -0.84 21.08 -4.92
C GLY A 112 -2.24 20.92 -4.32
N VAL A 113 -2.33 20.70 -3.01
CA VAL A 113 -3.60 20.42 -2.32
C VAL A 113 -3.79 21.41 -1.19
N ALA A 114 -4.94 22.10 -1.19
CA ALA A 114 -5.35 22.92 -0.04
C ALA A 114 -5.79 21.99 1.10
N LEU A 115 -4.83 21.49 1.84
CA LEU A 115 -5.08 20.54 2.90
C LEU A 115 -5.48 21.23 4.19
N LYS A 116 -6.57 20.78 4.79
CA LYS A 116 -6.93 21.11 6.17
C LYS A 116 -6.52 19.93 7.05
N ALA A 117 -5.71 20.20 8.05
CA ALA A 117 -5.33 19.20 9.04
C ALA A 117 -6.52 18.82 9.95
N PRO A 118 -6.64 17.54 10.38
CA PRO A 118 -5.76 16.45 10.01
C PRO A 118 -6.06 15.92 8.60
N ALA A 119 -5.03 15.47 7.89
CA ALA A 119 -5.17 14.92 6.54
C ALA A 119 -4.15 13.81 6.27
N ALA A 120 -4.44 12.96 5.29
CA ALA A 120 -3.53 11.97 4.74
C ALA A 120 -3.57 12.03 3.21
N VAL A 121 -2.40 11.95 2.58
CA VAL A 121 -2.24 12.08 1.12
C VAL A 121 -1.30 10.99 0.62
N LEU A 122 -1.73 10.26 -0.39
CA LEU A 122 -0.86 9.33 -1.13
C LEU A 122 -0.37 9.99 -2.40
N VAL A 123 0.93 9.88 -2.61
CA VAL A 123 1.61 10.45 -3.77
C VAL A 123 2.43 9.35 -4.44
N ASP A 124 2.43 9.34 -5.76
CA ASP A 124 3.23 8.41 -6.55
C ASP A 124 4.67 8.93 -6.75
N ARG A 125 5.51 8.12 -7.42
CA ARG A 125 6.91 8.48 -7.74
C ARG A 125 7.05 9.76 -8.59
N GLN A 126 6.00 10.15 -9.33
CA GLN A 126 5.97 11.34 -10.15
C GLN A 126 5.52 12.58 -9.38
N GLY A 127 5.22 12.45 -8.08
CA GLY A 127 4.71 13.52 -7.27
C GLY A 127 3.20 13.79 -7.46
N GLN A 128 2.48 12.89 -8.14
CA GLN A 128 1.05 13.04 -8.36
C GLN A 128 0.27 12.53 -7.15
N VAL A 129 -0.67 13.32 -6.67
CA VAL A 129 -1.61 12.90 -5.63
C VAL A 129 -2.56 11.86 -6.22
N THR A 130 -2.47 10.63 -5.75
CA THR A 130 -3.33 9.53 -6.19
C THR A 130 -4.59 9.41 -5.34
N ARG A 131 -4.47 9.65 -4.04
CA ARG A 131 -5.58 9.61 -3.08
C ARG A 131 -5.36 10.55 -1.93
N LYS A 132 -6.45 11.00 -1.29
CA LYS A 132 -6.38 11.81 -0.07
C LYS A 132 -7.58 11.59 0.84
N ILE A 133 -7.36 11.87 2.12
CA ILE A 133 -8.39 12.11 3.13
C ILE A 133 -8.13 13.50 3.69
N ASP A 134 -9.08 14.40 3.53
CA ASP A 134 -9.02 15.75 4.05
C ASP A 134 -10.41 16.17 4.59
N ASN A 135 -10.48 17.33 5.25
CA ASN A 135 -11.73 17.87 5.81
C ASN A 135 -12.42 16.96 6.83
N VAL A 136 -11.66 16.10 7.51
CA VAL A 136 -12.16 15.25 8.59
C VAL A 136 -11.91 15.91 9.96
N ARG A 137 -12.75 15.59 10.94
CA ARG A 137 -12.56 16.06 12.32
C ARG A 137 -11.41 15.32 12.99
N GLU A 138 -11.30 14.04 12.70
CA GLU A 138 -10.32 13.12 13.23
C GLU A 138 -9.88 12.16 12.13
N LEU A 139 -8.60 11.78 12.14
CA LEU A 139 -8.03 10.82 11.23
C LEU A 139 -7.64 9.58 12.01
N THR A 140 -8.30 8.45 11.76
CA THR A 140 -8.03 7.19 12.45
C THR A 140 -7.00 6.35 11.68
N SER A 141 -6.34 5.41 12.39
CA SER A 141 -5.44 4.43 11.75
C SER A 141 -6.15 3.64 10.66
N LYS A 142 -7.41 3.26 10.92
CA LYS A 142 -8.22 2.50 9.97
C LYS A 142 -8.50 3.28 8.69
N ASP A 143 -8.74 4.59 8.78
CA ASP A 143 -8.97 5.42 7.60
C ASP A 143 -7.72 5.47 6.72
N VAL A 144 -6.55 5.65 7.33
CA VAL A 144 -5.27 5.71 6.62
C VAL A 144 -4.89 4.35 6.03
N GLU A 145 -5.09 3.27 6.78
CA GLU A 145 -4.90 1.91 6.28
C GLU A 145 -5.83 1.61 5.10
N ASN A 146 -7.10 1.99 5.17
CA ASN A 146 -8.06 1.81 4.09
C ASN A 146 -7.66 2.62 2.84
N LEU A 147 -7.21 3.87 3.02
CA LEU A 147 -6.71 4.72 1.93
C LEU A 147 -5.57 4.03 1.20
N LEU A 148 -4.59 3.53 1.96
CA LEU A 148 -3.42 2.86 1.43
C LEU A 148 -3.76 1.52 0.76
N ASN A 149 -4.59 0.69 1.41
CA ASN A 149 -5.00 -0.60 0.86
C ASN A 149 -5.79 -0.44 -0.45
N ALA A 150 -6.64 0.59 -0.56
CA ALA A 150 -7.35 0.89 -1.79
C ALA A 150 -6.41 1.28 -2.94
N GLU A 151 -5.33 2.01 -2.66
CA GLU A 151 -4.30 2.32 -3.66
C GLU A 151 -3.50 1.08 -4.05
N LEU A 152 -3.06 0.29 -3.07
CA LEU A 152 -2.30 -0.94 -3.31
C LEU A 152 -3.11 -1.94 -4.14
N SER A 153 -4.41 -2.08 -3.89
CA SER A 153 -5.29 -2.97 -4.66
C SER A 153 -5.39 -2.57 -6.14
N ILE A 154 -5.52 -1.27 -6.43
CA ILE A 154 -5.55 -0.78 -7.83
C ILE A 154 -4.23 -1.05 -8.54
N ARG A 155 -3.11 -0.87 -7.84
CA ARG A 155 -1.78 -1.15 -8.41
C ARG A 155 -1.55 -2.65 -8.62
N ASP A 156 -2.06 -3.49 -7.72
CA ASP A 156 -2.01 -4.94 -7.85
C ASP A 156 -2.78 -5.41 -9.10
N ASP A 157 -4.00 -4.90 -9.29
CA ASP A 157 -4.82 -5.18 -10.47
C ASP A 157 -4.16 -4.70 -11.78
N ALA A 158 -3.52 -3.54 -11.75
CA ALA A 158 -2.80 -3.00 -12.90
C ALA A 158 -1.59 -3.88 -13.25
N MET A 159 -0.82 -4.26 -12.25
CA MET A 159 0.34 -5.12 -12.39
C MET A 159 -0.04 -6.52 -12.90
N TYR A 160 -1.13 -7.11 -12.39
CA TYR A 160 -1.64 -8.38 -12.90
C TYR A 160 -1.96 -8.31 -14.41
N ARG A 161 -2.58 -7.22 -14.85
CA ARG A 161 -2.84 -6.99 -16.28
C ARG A 161 -1.55 -6.86 -17.08
N GLU A 162 -0.58 -6.09 -16.59
CA GLU A 162 0.73 -5.93 -17.25
C GLU A 162 1.47 -7.27 -17.36
N MET A 163 1.45 -8.10 -16.34
CA MET A 163 2.04 -9.45 -16.38
C MET A 163 1.37 -10.34 -17.44
N LYS A 164 0.03 -10.30 -17.51
CA LYS A 164 -0.73 -11.05 -18.51
C LYS A 164 -0.40 -10.58 -19.94
N ASP A 165 -0.45 -9.26 -20.16
CA ASP A 165 -0.14 -8.66 -21.45
C ASP A 165 1.29 -8.97 -21.89
N ALA A 166 2.26 -8.92 -20.96
CA ALA A 166 3.64 -9.31 -21.23
C ALA A 166 3.77 -10.76 -21.70
N GLY A 167 3.03 -11.68 -21.05
CA GLY A 167 2.98 -13.09 -21.44
C GLY A 167 2.36 -13.30 -22.83
N GLU A 168 1.33 -12.55 -23.17
CA GLU A 168 0.70 -12.59 -24.49
C GLU A 168 1.64 -12.05 -25.59
N GLN A 169 2.33 -10.92 -25.33
CA GLN A 169 3.34 -10.38 -26.24
C GLN A 169 4.49 -11.35 -26.46
N ALA A 170 4.98 -12.01 -25.41
CA ALA A 170 6.02 -13.01 -25.52
C ALA A 170 5.61 -14.20 -26.40
N LYS A 171 4.38 -14.72 -26.22
CA LYS A 171 3.82 -15.80 -27.03
C LYS A 171 3.62 -15.40 -28.49
N ALA A 172 3.27 -14.15 -28.75
CA ALA A 172 3.12 -13.60 -30.11
C ALA A 172 4.46 -13.29 -30.82
N GLY A 173 5.60 -13.52 -30.13
CA GLY A 173 6.91 -13.23 -30.68
C GLY A 173 7.32 -11.75 -30.57
N ASN A 174 6.52 -10.89 -29.97
CA ASN A 174 6.79 -9.48 -29.75
C ASN A 174 7.74 -9.26 -28.55
N ARG A 175 8.96 -9.81 -28.68
CA ARG A 175 9.94 -9.85 -27.58
C ARG A 175 10.22 -8.49 -26.93
N ALA A 176 10.36 -7.43 -27.73
CA ALA A 176 10.67 -6.10 -27.20
C ALA A 176 9.53 -5.58 -26.30
N ALA A 177 8.28 -5.67 -26.76
CA ALA A 177 7.12 -5.25 -25.99
C ALA A 177 6.96 -6.07 -24.69
N ALA A 178 7.19 -7.39 -24.73
CA ALA A 178 7.17 -8.25 -23.57
C ALA A 178 8.25 -7.83 -22.54
N ILE A 179 9.46 -7.55 -22.99
CA ILE A 179 10.57 -7.09 -22.13
C ILE A 179 10.20 -5.77 -21.43
N ASP A 180 9.62 -4.81 -22.14
CA ASP A 180 9.27 -3.51 -21.58
C ASP A 180 8.18 -3.64 -20.49
N LEU A 181 7.16 -4.47 -20.72
CA LEU A 181 6.12 -4.75 -19.74
C LEU A 181 6.67 -5.48 -18.50
N TYR A 182 7.49 -6.52 -18.67
CA TYR A 182 8.12 -7.20 -17.54
C TYR A 182 9.06 -6.29 -16.74
N LYS A 183 9.81 -5.40 -17.40
CA LYS A 183 10.64 -4.40 -16.71
C LYS A 183 9.80 -3.44 -15.86
N LYS A 184 8.63 -3.06 -16.34
CA LYS A 184 7.71 -2.19 -15.61
C LYS A 184 7.26 -2.87 -14.31
N VAL A 185 6.82 -4.13 -14.37
CA VAL A 185 6.49 -4.93 -13.18
C VAL A 185 7.70 -5.10 -12.25
N TRP A 186 8.89 -5.37 -12.81
CA TRP A 186 10.13 -5.48 -12.05
C TRP A 186 10.49 -4.21 -11.28
N ASN A 187 10.20 -3.04 -11.83
CA ASN A 187 10.46 -1.76 -11.16
C ASN A 187 9.63 -1.56 -9.89
N ASP A 188 8.45 -2.18 -9.82
CA ASP A 188 7.57 -2.13 -8.66
C ASP A 188 7.65 -3.38 -7.75
N ARG A 189 8.69 -4.22 -7.94
CA ARG A 189 8.89 -5.48 -7.19
C ARG A 189 8.91 -5.35 -5.67
N CYS A 190 9.26 -4.19 -5.16
CA CYS A 190 9.29 -3.99 -3.71
C CYS A 190 7.89 -3.83 -3.11
N LEU A 191 6.91 -3.34 -3.88
CA LEU A 191 5.50 -3.36 -3.49
C LEU A 191 4.91 -4.77 -3.62
N PHE A 192 5.33 -5.53 -4.66
CA PHE A 192 4.74 -6.78 -5.11
C PHE A 192 5.82 -7.84 -5.40
N SER A 193 6.42 -8.35 -4.34
CA SER A 193 7.61 -9.21 -4.44
C SER A 193 7.40 -10.49 -5.27
N LEU A 194 6.22 -11.10 -5.20
CA LEU A 194 5.92 -12.31 -5.95
C LEU A 194 5.87 -12.04 -7.46
N ALA A 195 5.15 -11.01 -7.88
CA ALA A 195 5.08 -10.63 -9.29
C ALA A 195 6.44 -10.13 -9.81
N GLY A 196 7.19 -9.41 -8.98
CA GLY A 196 8.57 -9.02 -9.30
C GLY A 196 9.47 -10.21 -9.57
N ALA A 197 9.41 -11.25 -8.73
CA ALA A 197 10.18 -12.49 -8.93
C ALA A 197 9.74 -13.26 -10.19
N GLU A 198 8.47 -13.22 -10.54
CA GLU A 198 7.97 -13.81 -11.78
C GLU A 198 8.44 -13.03 -13.01
N ALA A 199 8.35 -11.70 -12.99
CA ALA A 199 8.85 -10.82 -14.03
C ALA A 199 10.35 -11.02 -14.25
N GLN A 200 11.14 -11.15 -13.17
CA GLN A 200 12.58 -11.43 -13.27
C GLN A 200 12.86 -12.75 -13.99
N ARG A 201 12.13 -13.80 -13.65
CA ARG A 201 12.29 -15.11 -14.32
C ARG A 201 11.96 -15.01 -15.81
N ALA A 202 10.88 -14.31 -16.15
CA ALA A 202 10.47 -14.11 -17.54
C ALA A 202 11.51 -13.26 -18.33
N LEU A 203 12.05 -12.21 -17.74
CA LEU A 203 13.12 -11.40 -18.33
C LEU A 203 14.37 -12.23 -18.60
N LYS A 204 14.78 -13.09 -17.65
CA LYS A 204 15.90 -13.99 -17.82
C LYS A 204 15.66 -14.99 -18.99
N GLN A 205 14.45 -15.54 -19.11
CA GLN A 205 14.08 -16.41 -20.24
C GLN A 205 14.14 -15.66 -21.59
N LEU A 206 13.84 -14.36 -21.57
CA LEU A 206 13.99 -13.48 -22.74
C LEU A 206 15.43 -12.97 -22.93
N GLY A 207 16.42 -13.50 -22.20
CA GLY A 207 17.83 -13.13 -22.33
C GLY A 207 18.16 -11.72 -21.80
N VAL A 208 17.37 -11.20 -20.88
CA VAL A 208 17.59 -9.91 -20.21
C VAL A 208 17.98 -10.15 -18.77
N GLU A 209 19.20 -9.74 -18.40
CA GLU A 209 19.60 -9.72 -16.99
C GLU A 209 19.15 -8.40 -16.36
N VAL A 210 18.38 -8.52 -15.27
CA VAL A 210 18.05 -7.39 -14.40
C VAL A 210 18.91 -7.49 -13.16
N LYS A 211 19.72 -6.45 -12.90
CA LYS A 211 20.53 -6.38 -11.69
C LYS A 211 19.59 -6.19 -10.48
N GLU A 212 19.71 -7.07 -9.52
CA GLU A 212 19.11 -6.84 -8.21
C GLU A 212 19.81 -5.61 -7.61
N THR A 213 19.13 -4.47 -7.60
CA THR A 213 19.50 -3.43 -6.66
C THR A 213 19.19 -4.00 -5.29
N PRO A 214 20.15 -4.08 -4.37
CA PRO A 214 19.88 -4.54 -3.02
C PRO A 214 18.64 -3.81 -2.50
N ALA A 215 17.67 -4.56 -1.96
CA ALA A 215 16.55 -3.93 -1.28
C ALA A 215 17.15 -2.96 -0.26
N PRO A 216 16.65 -1.72 -0.15
CA PRO A 216 17.10 -0.84 0.91
C PRO A 216 16.95 -1.60 2.23
N PRO A 217 17.92 -1.50 3.13
CA PRO A 217 17.85 -2.20 4.42
C PRO A 217 16.50 -1.86 5.05
N PRO A 218 15.83 -2.85 5.67
CA PRO A 218 14.61 -2.59 6.39
C PRO A 218 14.85 -1.44 7.37
N PRO A 219 13.88 -0.55 7.57
CA PRO A 219 14.02 0.51 8.55
C PRO A 219 14.40 -0.12 9.89
N ASP A 220 15.43 0.41 10.53
CA ASP A 220 15.85 -0.09 11.83
C ASP A 220 14.68 0.06 12.82
N PRO A 221 14.11 -1.02 13.35
CA PRO A 221 12.99 -0.96 14.29
C PRO A 221 13.33 -0.19 15.58
N ASN A 222 14.61 0.06 15.84
CA ASN A 222 15.09 0.83 16.98
C ASN A 222 15.36 2.30 16.65
N LEU A 223 15.21 2.71 15.39
CA LEU A 223 15.36 4.11 15.01
C LEU A 223 14.16 4.89 15.58
N LYS A 224 14.41 5.57 16.71
CA LYS A 224 13.45 6.56 17.21
C LYS A 224 13.19 7.59 16.12
N PRO A 225 11.91 7.96 15.88
CA PRO A 225 11.58 9.00 14.90
C PRO A 225 12.46 10.23 15.17
N SER A 226 13.12 10.73 14.12
CA SER A 226 13.97 11.91 14.23
C SER A 226 13.09 13.09 14.67
N ARG A 227 13.24 13.53 15.90
CA ARG A 227 12.50 14.70 16.39
C ARG A 227 12.88 15.93 15.57
N PRO A 228 11.90 16.77 15.19
CA PRO A 228 12.21 18.05 14.57
C PRO A 228 13.09 18.85 15.53
N SER A 229 14.24 19.36 15.02
CA SER A 229 15.07 20.28 15.79
C SER A 229 14.25 21.55 16.01
N THR A 230 13.83 21.80 17.23
CA THR A 230 13.26 23.09 17.64
C THR A 230 14.41 24.11 17.62
N SER A 231 14.60 24.78 16.49
CA SER A 231 15.39 26.00 16.45
C SER A 231 14.56 27.11 17.12
N HIS A 232 15.02 27.53 18.32
CA HIS A 232 14.55 28.73 19.01
C HIS A 232 15.05 29.97 18.29
#